data_67a9b7a4006f8f0add17505207f7c024
#
_entry.id   67a9b7a4006f8f0add17505207f7c024
#
_cell.length_a   1.000
_cell.length_b   1.000
_cell.length_c   1.000
_cell.angle_alpha   90.00
_cell.angle_beta   90.00
_cell.angle_gamma   90.00
#
_symmetry.space_group_name_H-M   'P 1'
#
loop_
_entity.id
_entity.type
_entity.pdbx_description
1 polymer ?
#
loop_
_entity_poly.entity_id
_entity_poly.type
_entity_poly.pdbx_seq_one_letter_code
_entity_poly.pdbx_strand_id
1 'polypeptide(L)'
;MLKKIYLTLFITLLLGNFTFADQKDKWSISIGQFDVNDTIDSSEFRLELLYGNNYYENNYGLKPFIGAMLNGDSGKYAYTGLRKDFIVSKKWNFTPSFALGYYDRGDSKDLGYNLEFRSQVEFSYAIGESRIGFNLNHISNASLGDTNPGTESATVSLIRSF
;
A
#
# COMPACT_ATOMS: atom_id res chain seq x y z
N MET A 1 -23.26 4.81 11.16
CA MET A 1 -23.41 5.75 10.03
C MET A 1 -22.06 6.11 9.37
N LEU A 2 -21.02 6.49 10.12
CA LEU A 2 -19.68 6.81 9.58
C LEU A 2 -19.07 5.69 8.71
N LYS A 3 -19.07 4.42 9.17
CA LYS A 3 -18.49 3.28 8.41
C LYS A 3 -19.07 3.12 6.99
N LYS A 4 -20.34 3.42 6.78
CA LYS A 4 -20.97 3.39 5.44
C LYS A 4 -20.50 4.54 4.56
N ILE A 5 -20.21 5.70 5.15
CA ILE A 5 -19.75 6.90 4.44
C ILE A 5 -18.32 6.66 3.90
N TYR A 6 -17.43 6.08 4.70
CA TYR A 6 -16.05 5.76 4.26
C TYR A 6 -16.03 4.73 3.13
N LEU A 7 -16.86 3.68 3.21
CA LEU A 7 -16.95 2.69 2.15
C LEU A 7 -17.49 3.30 0.84
N THR A 8 -18.51 4.15 0.92
CA THR A 8 -19.08 4.84 -0.24
C THR A 8 -18.07 5.80 -0.84
N LEU A 9 -17.34 6.58 -0.03
CA LEU A 9 -16.32 7.51 -0.49
C LEU A 9 -15.16 6.76 -1.18
N PHE A 10 -14.72 5.63 -0.63
CA PHE A 10 -13.67 4.77 -1.21
C PHE A 10 -14.11 4.18 -2.56
N ILE A 11 -15.34 3.69 -2.66
CA ILE A 11 -15.89 3.15 -3.91
C ILE A 11 -16.06 4.27 -4.95
N THR A 12 -16.50 5.46 -4.58
CA THR A 12 -16.65 6.59 -5.49
C THR A 12 -15.30 7.08 -6.03
N LEU A 13 -14.24 7.07 -5.20
CA LEU A 13 -12.88 7.37 -5.61
C LEU A 13 -12.34 6.36 -6.64
N LEU A 14 -12.70 5.08 -6.51
CA LEU A 14 -12.30 4.04 -7.46
C LEU A 14 -13.00 4.14 -8.83
N LEU A 15 -14.17 4.77 -8.90
CA LEU A 15 -15.00 4.86 -10.12
C LEU A 15 -14.81 6.18 -10.88
N GLY A 16 -14.01 7.12 -10.39
CA GLY A 16 -13.75 8.40 -11.06
C GLY A 16 -13.09 8.24 -12.43
N ASN A 17 -13.53 8.99 -13.44
CA ASN A 17 -12.90 9.05 -14.76
C ASN A 17 -11.64 9.91 -14.69
N PHE A 18 -10.50 9.26 -14.44
CA PHE A 18 -9.18 9.88 -14.46
C PHE A 18 -8.36 9.33 -15.63
N THR A 19 -7.50 10.16 -16.20
CA THR A 19 -6.55 9.74 -17.25
C THR A 19 -5.64 8.64 -16.73
N PHE A 20 -5.44 7.59 -17.53
CA PHE A 20 -4.58 6.46 -17.16
C PHE A 20 -3.13 6.93 -17.04
N ALA A 21 -2.47 6.53 -15.96
CA ALA A 21 -1.05 6.73 -15.77
C ALA A 21 -0.24 5.75 -16.64
N ASP A 22 1.07 6.01 -16.79
CA ASP A 22 2.04 5.19 -17.52
C ASP A 22 1.84 3.68 -17.27
N GLN A 23 1.68 2.93 -18.37
CA GLN A 23 1.34 1.50 -18.39
C GLN A 23 2.56 0.57 -18.25
N LYS A 24 3.74 1.08 -17.92
CA LYS A 24 4.95 0.26 -17.73
C LYS A 24 4.93 -0.43 -16.37
N ASP A 25 5.56 -1.61 -16.33
CA ASP A 25 5.89 -2.26 -15.07
C ASP A 25 6.87 -1.42 -14.27
N LYS A 26 6.74 -1.46 -12.94
CA LYS A 26 7.55 -0.65 -12.02
C LYS A 26 7.97 -1.48 -10.82
N TRP A 27 9.09 -1.11 -10.24
CA TRP A 27 9.43 -1.51 -8.90
C TRP A 27 9.29 -0.32 -7.95
N SER A 28 9.05 -0.61 -6.69
CA SER A 28 9.02 0.35 -5.60
C SER A 28 9.86 -0.17 -4.45
N ILE A 29 10.78 0.66 -3.97
CA ILE A 29 11.51 0.43 -2.72
C ILE A 29 11.04 1.49 -1.73
N SER A 30 10.69 1.07 -0.52
CA SER A 30 10.25 1.99 0.53
C SER A 30 11.03 1.72 1.81
N ILE A 31 11.30 2.80 2.54
CA ILE A 31 11.89 2.78 3.89
C ILE A 31 11.06 3.68 4.80
N GLY A 32 10.99 3.34 6.06
CA GLY A 32 10.24 4.15 7.02
C GLY A 32 10.12 3.48 8.38
N GLN A 33 8.98 3.73 9.01
CA GLN A 33 8.70 3.28 10.37
C GLN A 33 7.43 2.44 10.40
N PHE A 34 7.53 1.27 11.02
CA PHE A 34 6.44 0.37 11.37
C PHE A 34 5.91 0.73 12.74
N ASP A 35 4.59 0.65 12.92
CA ASP A 35 3.87 0.85 14.19
C ASP A 35 4.07 2.26 14.78
N VAL A 36 3.92 3.30 13.95
CA VAL A 36 4.18 4.70 14.30
C VAL A 36 3.31 5.27 15.43
N ASN A 37 2.23 4.59 15.80
CA ASN A 37 1.27 5.04 16.81
C ASN A 37 1.38 4.27 18.13
N ASP A 38 2.32 3.31 18.26
CA ASP A 38 2.44 2.48 19.44
C ASP A 38 3.89 2.47 19.98
N THR A 39 4.11 1.73 21.05
CA THR A 39 5.39 1.65 21.77
C THR A 39 6.41 0.72 21.10
N ILE A 40 6.00 -0.14 20.16
CA ILE A 40 6.85 -1.08 19.45
C ILE A 40 7.10 -0.53 18.03
N ASP A 41 7.70 0.64 17.97
CA ASP A 41 8.10 1.22 16.69
C ASP A 41 9.42 0.61 16.19
N SER A 42 9.48 0.26 14.93
CA SER A 42 10.71 -0.24 14.32
C SER A 42 10.89 0.26 12.89
N SER A 43 12.14 0.19 12.39
CA SER A 43 12.42 0.50 10.99
C SER A 43 11.65 -0.46 10.07
N GLU A 44 11.21 0.05 8.92
CA GLU A 44 10.52 -0.74 7.91
C GLU A 44 11.19 -0.61 6.55
N PHE A 45 11.32 -1.74 5.85
CA PHE A 45 11.76 -1.83 4.47
C PHE A 45 10.72 -2.59 3.65
N ARG A 46 10.42 -2.09 2.44
CA ARG A 46 9.51 -2.77 1.48
C ARG A 46 10.12 -2.82 0.09
N LEU A 47 9.78 -3.90 -0.60
CA LEU A 47 9.99 -4.05 -2.04
C LEU A 47 8.67 -4.48 -2.68
N GLU A 48 8.26 -3.79 -3.75
CA GLU A 48 7.05 -4.08 -4.50
C GLU A 48 7.33 -4.13 -6.00
N LEU A 49 6.68 -5.06 -6.70
CA LEU A 49 6.61 -5.12 -8.16
C LEU A 49 5.19 -4.74 -8.58
N LEU A 50 5.08 -3.72 -9.40
CA LEU A 50 3.83 -3.09 -9.84
C LEU A 50 3.62 -3.42 -11.30
N TYR A 51 2.59 -4.18 -11.62
CA TYR A 51 2.32 -4.64 -12.97
C TYR A 51 1.47 -3.63 -13.73
N GLY A 52 2.02 -3.09 -14.82
CA GLY A 52 1.34 -2.26 -15.80
C GLY A 52 0.81 -3.06 -16.99
N ASN A 53 0.15 -2.40 -17.95
CA ASN A 53 -0.33 -2.94 -19.22
C ASN A 53 -1.02 -4.33 -19.12
N ASN A 54 -1.96 -4.46 -18.18
CA ASN A 54 -2.71 -5.68 -17.95
C ASN A 54 -4.22 -5.42 -18.12
N TYR A 55 -5.01 -6.51 -18.10
CA TYR A 55 -6.46 -6.42 -18.25
C TYR A 55 -7.12 -5.46 -17.25
N TYR A 56 -6.69 -5.48 -15.99
CA TYR A 56 -7.30 -4.66 -14.94
C TYR A 56 -6.97 -3.18 -15.11
N GLU A 57 -5.74 -2.84 -15.52
CA GLU A 57 -5.36 -1.46 -15.80
C GLU A 57 -6.10 -0.92 -17.02
N ASN A 58 -6.15 -1.69 -18.11
CA ASN A 58 -6.76 -1.26 -19.37
C ASN A 58 -8.27 -1.03 -19.25
N ASN A 59 -8.97 -1.76 -18.38
CA ASN A 59 -10.42 -1.67 -18.23
C ASN A 59 -10.86 -0.84 -17.01
N TYR A 60 -10.08 -0.82 -15.92
CA TYR A 60 -10.49 -0.24 -14.63
C TYR A 60 -9.47 0.74 -14.06
N GLY A 61 -8.29 0.87 -14.67
CA GLY A 61 -7.17 1.64 -14.13
C GLY A 61 -6.58 1.03 -12.86
N LEU A 62 -6.78 -0.28 -12.64
CA LEU A 62 -6.29 -1.00 -11.48
C LEU A 62 -4.99 -1.74 -11.82
N LYS A 63 -3.93 -1.48 -11.06
CA LYS A 63 -2.63 -2.13 -11.20
C LYS A 63 -2.46 -3.20 -10.13
N PRO A 64 -2.38 -4.48 -10.52
CA PRO A 64 -1.96 -5.53 -9.60
C PRO A 64 -0.53 -5.29 -9.14
N PHE A 65 -0.23 -5.71 -7.92
CA PHE A 65 1.12 -5.71 -7.40
C PHE A 65 1.36 -6.86 -6.42
N ILE A 66 2.63 -7.22 -6.27
CA ILE A 66 3.10 -8.10 -5.21
C ILE A 66 4.18 -7.38 -4.42
N GLY A 67 4.33 -7.70 -3.16
CA GLY A 67 5.33 -7.07 -2.32
C GLY A 67 5.72 -7.89 -1.12
N ALA A 68 6.84 -7.47 -0.53
CA ALA A 68 7.33 -7.96 0.74
C ALA A 68 7.75 -6.80 1.62
N MET A 69 7.51 -6.93 2.92
CA MET A 69 7.94 -6.01 3.96
C MET A 69 8.76 -6.78 5.00
N LEU A 70 9.78 -6.14 5.50
CA LEU A 70 10.58 -6.54 6.65
C LEU A 70 10.63 -5.37 7.62
N ASN A 71 10.55 -5.63 8.92
CA ASN A 71 10.81 -4.63 9.94
C ASN A 71 12.02 -4.97 10.81
N GLY A 72 12.48 -4.02 11.62
CA GLY A 72 13.67 -4.16 12.47
C GLY A 72 13.56 -5.25 13.54
N ASP A 73 12.34 -5.65 13.90
CA ASP A 73 12.04 -6.69 14.92
C ASP A 73 11.73 -8.05 14.26
N SER A 74 12.31 -8.31 13.09
CA SER A 74 12.17 -9.56 12.35
C SER A 74 10.77 -9.89 11.85
N GLY A 75 9.82 -8.94 11.93
CA GLY A 75 8.50 -9.07 11.33
C GLY A 75 8.59 -9.10 9.81
N LYS A 76 7.79 -9.96 9.17
CA LYS A 76 7.77 -10.17 7.72
C LYS A 76 6.34 -10.17 7.22
N TYR A 77 6.10 -9.54 6.08
CA TYR A 77 4.79 -9.54 5.44
C TYR A 77 4.94 -9.71 3.94
N ALA A 78 4.40 -10.80 3.41
CA ALA A 78 4.33 -11.06 1.97
C ALA A 78 2.89 -10.88 1.50
N TYR A 79 2.67 -10.07 0.48
CA TYR A 79 1.31 -9.64 0.11
C TYR A 79 1.14 -9.41 -1.39
N THR A 80 -0.12 -9.44 -1.82
CA THR A 80 -0.54 -9.06 -3.17
C THR A 80 -1.78 -8.18 -3.09
N GLY A 81 -1.97 -7.34 -4.10
CA GLY A 81 -3.08 -6.39 -4.06
C GLY A 81 -3.32 -5.64 -5.35
N LEU A 82 -4.15 -4.62 -5.23
CA LEU A 82 -4.51 -3.71 -6.31
C LEU A 82 -4.27 -2.26 -5.87
N ARG A 83 -3.78 -1.45 -6.80
CA ARG A 83 -3.60 -0.01 -6.63
C ARG A 83 -4.18 0.76 -7.81
N LYS A 84 -4.54 2.02 -7.60
CA LYS A 84 -5.00 2.90 -8.67
C LYS A 84 -4.30 4.24 -8.56
N ASP A 85 -3.64 4.64 -9.65
CA ASP A 85 -2.99 5.95 -9.75
C ASP A 85 -4.01 7.01 -10.20
N PHE A 86 -4.19 8.06 -9.41
CA PHE A 86 -4.92 9.26 -9.76
C PHE A 86 -3.94 10.41 -10.00
N ILE A 87 -3.93 10.95 -11.22
CA ILE A 87 -3.10 12.09 -11.57
C ILE A 87 -3.75 13.36 -11.03
N VAL A 88 -3.21 13.91 -9.94
CA VAL A 88 -3.70 15.15 -9.31
C VAL A 88 -3.23 16.38 -10.08
N SER A 89 -1.99 16.34 -10.59
CA SER A 89 -1.43 17.37 -11.47
C SER A 89 -0.33 16.79 -12.35
N LYS A 90 0.33 17.60 -13.20
CA LYS A 90 1.42 17.14 -14.09
C LYS A 90 2.53 16.36 -13.37
N LYS A 91 2.72 16.57 -12.07
CA LYS A 91 3.80 15.92 -11.31
C LYS A 91 3.32 15.19 -10.05
N TRP A 92 2.09 15.43 -9.60
CA TRP A 92 1.56 14.84 -8.38
C TRP A 92 0.57 13.73 -8.68
N ASN A 93 0.76 12.61 -8.00
CA ASN A 93 -0.14 11.46 -8.03
C ASN A 93 -0.64 11.16 -6.62
N PHE A 94 -1.88 10.71 -6.54
CA PHE A 94 -2.49 10.12 -5.36
C PHE A 94 -2.83 8.67 -5.67
N THR A 95 -2.35 7.72 -4.89
CA THR A 95 -2.49 6.31 -5.18
C THR A 95 -3.00 5.54 -3.96
N PRO A 96 -4.30 5.30 -3.83
CA PRO A 96 -4.82 4.33 -2.89
C PRO A 96 -4.48 2.91 -3.35
N SER A 97 -4.26 2.01 -2.38
CA SER A 97 -4.07 0.59 -2.62
C SER A 97 -4.66 -0.26 -1.50
N PHE A 98 -4.99 -1.49 -1.86
CA PHE A 98 -5.44 -2.50 -0.93
C PHE A 98 -4.75 -3.82 -1.25
N ALA A 99 -4.29 -4.52 -0.23
CA ALA A 99 -3.61 -5.79 -0.34
C ALA A 99 -4.05 -6.75 0.76
N LEU A 100 -3.82 -8.03 0.52
CA LEU A 100 -3.91 -9.09 1.52
C LEU A 100 -2.63 -9.91 1.49
N GLY A 101 -2.25 -10.48 2.61
CA GLY A 101 -1.02 -11.25 2.68
C GLY A 101 -0.83 -11.99 3.99
N TYR A 102 0.29 -12.68 4.05
CA TYR A 102 0.71 -13.43 5.22
C TYR A 102 1.72 -12.62 6.03
N TYR A 103 1.42 -12.41 7.30
CA TYR A 103 2.27 -11.73 8.25
C TYR A 103 2.84 -12.74 9.26
N ASP A 104 4.16 -12.74 9.40
CA ASP A 104 4.89 -13.41 10.46
C ASP A 104 5.48 -12.33 11.36
N ARG A 105 5.06 -12.28 12.61
CA ARG A 105 5.45 -11.21 13.51
C ARG A 105 6.93 -11.21 13.89
N GLY A 106 7.61 -12.38 13.90
CA GLY A 106 8.92 -12.51 14.52
C GLY A 106 8.89 -12.02 15.98
N ASP A 107 9.73 -11.05 16.32
CA ASP A 107 9.77 -10.36 17.62
C ASP A 107 8.98 -9.05 17.62
N SER A 108 8.31 -8.73 16.52
CA SER A 108 7.51 -7.52 16.32
C SER A 108 6.09 -7.67 16.87
N LYS A 109 5.25 -6.65 16.62
CA LYS A 109 3.87 -6.58 17.09
C LYS A 109 3.04 -7.79 16.64
N ASP A 110 2.31 -8.39 17.59
CA ASP A 110 1.31 -9.42 17.30
C ASP A 110 0.04 -8.75 16.79
N LEU A 111 -0.36 -9.06 15.55
CA LEU A 111 -1.56 -8.52 14.93
C LEU A 111 -2.78 -9.43 15.13
N GLY A 112 -2.62 -10.54 15.88
CA GLY A 112 -3.70 -11.45 16.28
C GLY A 112 -4.05 -12.52 15.26
N TYR A 113 -3.54 -12.45 14.04
CA TYR A 113 -3.71 -13.45 12.97
C TYR A 113 -2.61 -13.33 11.93
N ASN A 114 -2.38 -14.40 11.15
CA ASN A 114 -1.34 -14.35 10.13
C ASN A 114 -1.84 -13.80 8.78
N LEU A 115 -3.16 -13.91 8.50
CA LEU A 115 -3.74 -13.29 7.31
C LEU A 115 -4.12 -11.86 7.64
N GLU A 116 -3.42 -10.94 7.02
CA GLU A 116 -3.59 -9.51 7.25
C GLU A 116 -3.97 -8.78 5.97
N PHE A 117 -4.79 -7.74 6.10
CA PHE A 117 -5.16 -6.81 5.05
C PHE A 117 -4.42 -5.50 5.24
N ARG A 118 -3.92 -4.94 4.14
CA ARG A 118 -3.28 -3.62 4.14
C ARG A 118 -4.07 -2.64 3.29
N SER A 119 -4.46 -1.53 3.88
CA SER A 119 -4.92 -0.34 3.16
C SER A 119 -3.82 0.72 3.19
N GLN A 120 -3.55 1.36 2.06
CA GLN A 120 -2.50 2.37 1.94
C GLN A 120 -2.96 3.53 1.08
N VAL A 121 -2.48 4.72 1.41
CA VAL A 121 -2.50 5.90 0.54
C VAL A 121 -1.08 6.36 0.28
N GLU A 122 -0.78 6.68 -0.99
CA GLU A 122 0.50 7.23 -1.42
C GLU A 122 0.27 8.59 -2.07
N PHE A 123 1.06 9.59 -1.68
CA PHE A 123 1.23 10.84 -2.40
C PHE A 123 2.63 10.84 -3.02
N SER A 124 2.71 10.91 -4.35
CA SER A 124 3.99 10.84 -5.03
C SER A 124 4.21 11.96 -6.03
N TYR A 125 5.48 12.40 -6.13
CA TYR A 125 5.95 13.44 -7.01
C TYR A 125 6.84 12.85 -8.11
N ALA A 126 6.54 13.16 -9.37
CA ALA A 126 7.27 12.66 -10.54
C ALA A 126 8.56 13.45 -10.77
N ILE A 127 9.68 12.74 -10.90
CA ILE A 127 11.02 13.27 -11.19
C ILE A 127 11.60 12.44 -12.34
N GLY A 128 11.49 12.96 -13.58
CA GLY A 128 11.88 12.20 -14.77
C GLY A 128 11.05 10.92 -14.89
N GLU A 129 11.72 9.77 -15.00
CA GLU A 129 11.09 8.44 -15.06
C GLU A 129 10.82 7.80 -13.69
N SER A 130 11.14 8.51 -12.62
CA SER A 130 10.96 8.03 -11.25
C SER A 130 9.89 8.84 -10.53
N ARG A 131 9.38 8.30 -9.42
CA ARG A 131 8.53 9.02 -8.47
C ARG A 131 9.10 8.84 -7.06
N ILE A 132 9.05 9.88 -6.26
CA ILE A 132 9.25 9.81 -4.81
C ILE A 132 7.88 9.91 -4.17
N GLY A 133 7.51 8.93 -3.35
CA GLY A 133 6.23 8.84 -2.66
C GLY A 133 6.38 8.94 -1.15
N PHE A 134 5.35 9.48 -0.51
CA PHE A 134 5.09 9.36 0.91
C PHE A 134 3.86 8.47 1.09
N ASN A 135 3.98 7.43 1.93
CA ASN A 135 2.96 6.43 2.13
C ASN A 135 2.53 6.39 3.60
N LEU A 136 1.23 6.31 3.80
CA LEU A 136 0.62 5.93 5.07
C LEU A 136 -0.20 4.66 4.84
N ASN A 137 -0.02 3.67 5.69
CA ASN A 137 -0.77 2.44 5.60
C ASN A 137 -1.22 1.93 6.96
N HIS A 138 -2.26 1.11 6.91
CA HIS A 138 -2.81 0.37 8.04
C HIS A 138 -2.86 -1.11 7.67
N ILE A 139 -2.39 -1.95 8.58
CA ILE A 139 -2.46 -3.41 8.46
C ILE A 139 -3.33 -3.94 9.61
N SER A 140 -4.27 -4.82 9.30
CA SER A 140 -5.15 -5.45 10.29
C SER A 140 -5.80 -6.72 9.74
N ASN A 141 -6.20 -7.64 10.61
CA ASN A 141 -6.84 -8.89 10.22
C ASN A 141 -8.36 -8.78 9.97
N ALA A 142 -8.92 -7.58 9.97
CA ALA A 142 -10.36 -7.33 9.79
C ALA A 142 -11.25 -8.14 10.76
N SER A 143 -10.76 -8.44 11.96
CA SER A 143 -11.42 -9.26 12.99
C SER A 143 -11.60 -10.73 12.59
N LEU A 144 -10.70 -11.29 11.79
CA LEU A 144 -10.65 -12.72 11.51
C LEU A 144 -10.01 -13.52 12.65
N GLY A 145 -9.12 -12.89 13.44
CA GLY A 145 -8.55 -13.47 14.65
C GLY A 145 -9.34 -13.12 15.91
N ASP A 146 -8.93 -13.69 17.05
CA ASP A 146 -9.53 -13.41 18.36
C ASP A 146 -9.27 -11.96 18.82
N THR A 147 -8.18 -11.36 18.34
CA THR A 147 -7.82 -9.96 18.55
C THR A 147 -7.50 -9.29 17.22
N ASN A 148 -7.66 -7.97 17.14
CA ASN A 148 -7.34 -7.18 15.96
C ASN A 148 -6.75 -5.81 16.37
N PRO A 149 -5.54 -5.78 16.92
CA PRO A 149 -4.92 -4.52 17.35
C PRO A 149 -4.58 -3.61 16.18
N GLY A 150 -4.24 -4.19 15.02
CA GLY A 150 -3.78 -3.43 13.86
C GLY A 150 -2.42 -2.74 14.08
N THR A 151 -1.91 -2.13 13.01
CA THR A 151 -0.69 -1.31 13.04
C THR A 151 -0.71 -0.29 11.91
N GLU A 152 -0.09 0.86 12.12
CA GLU A 152 0.12 1.90 11.12
C GLU A 152 1.62 2.04 10.81
N SER A 153 1.92 2.31 9.53
CA SER A 153 3.28 2.63 9.10
C SER A 153 3.32 3.88 8.24
N ALA A 154 4.44 4.59 8.33
CA ALA A 154 4.76 5.73 7.47
C ALA A 154 6.08 5.46 6.74
N THR A 155 6.07 5.53 5.40
CA THR A 155 7.26 5.23 4.59
C THR A 155 7.47 6.25 3.48
N VAL A 156 8.73 6.39 3.04
CA VAL A 156 9.09 7.09 1.80
C VAL A 156 9.47 6.05 0.76
N SER A 157 8.97 6.19 -0.46
CA SER A 157 9.21 5.27 -1.57
C SER A 157 9.93 5.93 -2.73
N LEU A 158 10.79 5.16 -3.40
CA LEU A 158 11.28 5.40 -4.75
C LEU A 158 10.61 4.40 -5.69
N ILE A 159 9.90 4.91 -6.69
CA ILE A 159 9.17 4.11 -7.68
C ILE A 159 9.78 4.40 -9.04
N ARG A 160 10.12 3.36 -9.82
CA ARG A 160 10.73 3.49 -11.13
C ARG A 160 10.25 2.42 -12.09
N SER A 161 10.08 2.79 -13.36
CA SER A 161 9.82 1.85 -14.47
C SER A 161 11.07 1.05 -14.82
N PHE A 162 10.89 -0.18 -15.33
CA PHE A 162 11.94 -1.02 -15.90
C PHE A 162 11.52 -1.58 -17.25
#